data_862eb04c8dcc08362454dd4230f3ddbb
#
_entry.id   862eb04c8dcc08362454dd4230f3ddbb
#
_cell.length_a   1.000
_cell.length_b   1.000
_cell.length_c   1.000
_cell.angle_alpha   90.00
_cell.angle_beta   90.00
_cell.angle_gamma   90.00
#
_symmetry.space_group_name_H-M   'P 1'
#
loop_
_entity.id
_entity.type
_entity.pdbx_description
1 polymer ?
#
loop_
_entity_poly.entity_id
_entity_poly.type
_entity_poly.pdbx_seq_one_letter_code
_entity_poly.pdbx_strand_id
1 'polypeptide(L)'
;MDINWHITVDDKACVKAILEKQRNTWLVRDRYERNLAETKTHVTREQFWEQMVCMRLTTRARSGPGGKLDRFQCLSPFPLAYDTVCRQQSREAFIRSTLSTHQVGTDRIKISRELADNFARLEDREWPRALELCNRLTIRLGTRETEAELADYINDTFEGFGPKQSRNLPQALGLTRFEIPIDIRVTKWLNDEFQFPFKVTPAALSDRHYYKLILDAVCKLCAECDTYPCVLDAAIFSAQDKDA
;
A
#
# COMPACT_ATOMS: atom_id res chain seq x y z
N MET A 1 8.83 -11.78 24.74
CA MET A 1 7.55 -11.43 25.41
C MET A 1 6.49 -11.57 24.35
N ASP A 2 5.58 -12.52 24.49
CA ASP A 2 4.50 -12.74 23.55
C ASP A 2 3.30 -11.90 24.00
N ILE A 3 2.76 -11.08 23.08
CA ILE A 3 1.55 -10.30 23.33
C ILE A 3 0.38 -11.13 22.84
N ASN A 4 -0.55 -11.43 23.73
CA ASN A 4 -1.80 -12.10 23.36
C ASN A 4 -2.93 -11.10 23.27
N TRP A 5 -3.46 -10.88 22.07
CA TRP A 5 -4.60 -10.03 21.82
C TRP A 5 -5.90 -10.76 22.18
N HIS A 6 -6.64 -10.25 23.15
CA HIS A 6 -7.97 -10.74 23.49
C HIS A 6 -9.01 -9.96 22.67
N ILE A 7 -9.74 -10.64 21.79
CA ILE A 7 -10.78 -10.04 20.95
C ILE A 7 -12.14 -10.34 21.55
N THR A 8 -12.87 -9.30 21.88
CA THR A 8 -14.20 -9.37 22.52
C THR A 8 -15.31 -9.53 21.47
N VAL A 9 -16.54 -9.77 21.95
CA VAL A 9 -17.72 -9.80 21.08
C VAL A 9 -18.00 -8.41 20.49
N ASP A 10 -17.77 -7.35 21.27
CA ASP A 10 -17.96 -5.97 20.81
C ASP A 10 -16.95 -5.58 19.74
N ASP A 11 -15.69 -6.01 19.87
CA ASP A 11 -14.67 -5.84 18.83
C ASP A 11 -15.10 -6.47 17.49
N LYS A 12 -15.60 -7.70 17.56
CA LYS A 12 -16.12 -8.40 16.37
C LYS A 12 -17.34 -7.70 15.77
N ALA A 13 -18.22 -7.18 16.62
CA ALA A 13 -19.39 -6.43 16.16
C ALA A 13 -18.99 -5.14 15.43
N CYS A 14 -18.00 -4.42 15.94
CA CYS A 14 -17.46 -3.21 15.31
C CYS A 14 -16.90 -3.50 13.90
N VAL A 15 -16.09 -4.55 13.75
CA VAL A 15 -15.54 -4.96 12.43
C VAL A 15 -16.66 -5.38 11.48
N LYS A 16 -17.59 -6.24 11.93
CA LYS A 16 -18.70 -6.71 11.09
C LYS A 16 -19.58 -5.56 10.62
N ALA A 17 -19.82 -4.56 11.45
CA ALA A 17 -20.64 -3.40 11.10
C ALA A 17 -20.02 -2.58 9.95
N ILE A 18 -18.72 -2.28 10.00
CA ILE A 18 -18.06 -1.54 8.92
C ILE A 18 -17.97 -2.36 7.62
N LEU A 19 -17.68 -3.65 7.73
CA LEU A 19 -17.63 -4.55 6.55
C LEU A 19 -19.00 -4.63 5.86
N GLU A 20 -20.07 -4.85 6.61
CA GLU A 20 -21.42 -4.94 6.05
C GLU A 20 -21.84 -3.62 5.40
N LYS A 21 -21.55 -2.48 6.04
CA LYS A 21 -21.86 -1.15 5.50
C LYS A 21 -21.12 -0.86 4.20
N GLN A 22 -19.87 -1.36 4.04
CA GLN A 22 -19.01 -1.02 2.91
C GLN A 22 -18.87 -2.15 1.88
N ARG A 23 -19.51 -3.31 2.06
CA ARG A 23 -19.36 -4.51 1.21
C ARG A 23 -19.54 -4.29 -0.28
N ASN A 24 -20.36 -3.30 -0.67
CA ASN A 24 -20.70 -3.02 -2.05
C ASN A 24 -19.83 -1.92 -2.69
N THR A 25 -18.90 -1.31 -1.93
CA THR A 25 -18.00 -0.30 -2.49
C THR A 25 -17.02 -0.94 -3.47
N TRP A 26 -16.61 -0.16 -4.49
CA TRP A 26 -15.71 -0.64 -5.52
C TRP A 26 -14.37 -1.15 -4.95
N LEU A 27 -13.83 -0.46 -3.94
CA LEU A 27 -12.53 -0.81 -3.36
C LEU A 27 -12.59 -2.13 -2.57
N VAL A 28 -13.68 -2.39 -1.84
CA VAL A 28 -13.87 -3.66 -1.13
C VAL A 28 -13.99 -4.80 -2.14
N ARG A 29 -14.76 -4.61 -3.22
CA ARG A 29 -14.86 -5.60 -4.31
C ARG A 29 -13.52 -5.85 -4.99
N ASP A 30 -12.76 -4.78 -5.30
CA ASP A 30 -11.41 -4.89 -5.87
C ASP A 30 -10.47 -5.72 -4.99
N ARG A 31 -10.56 -5.60 -3.64
CA ARG A 31 -9.77 -6.45 -2.75
C ARG A 31 -10.14 -7.92 -2.84
N TYR A 32 -11.43 -8.24 -2.91
CA TYR A 32 -11.86 -9.61 -3.14
C TYR A 32 -11.40 -10.15 -4.49
N GLU A 33 -11.52 -9.38 -5.55
CA GLU A 33 -11.20 -9.79 -6.91
C GLU A 33 -9.70 -9.90 -7.17
N ARG A 34 -8.89 -9.02 -6.59
CA ARG A 34 -7.43 -8.98 -6.84
C ARG A 34 -6.59 -9.56 -5.72
N ASN A 35 -6.76 -9.05 -4.49
CA ASN A 35 -5.88 -9.42 -3.38
C ASN A 35 -6.18 -10.82 -2.85
N LEU A 36 -7.45 -11.25 -2.90
CA LEU A 36 -7.88 -12.58 -2.46
C LEU A 36 -7.99 -13.59 -3.61
N ALA A 37 -7.71 -13.20 -4.85
CA ALA A 37 -7.71 -14.12 -5.98
C ALA A 37 -6.73 -15.28 -5.75
N GLU A 38 -7.18 -16.52 -6.03
CA GLU A 38 -6.33 -17.71 -5.93
C GLU A 38 -5.21 -17.72 -6.97
N THR A 39 -5.51 -17.20 -8.16
CA THR A 39 -4.56 -17.06 -9.26
C THR A 39 -4.30 -15.57 -9.53
N LYS A 40 -3.05 -15.20 -9.60
CA LYS A 40 -2.62 -13.83 -9.87
C LYS A 40 -1.70 -13.79 -11.08
N THR A 41 -1.75 -12.70 -11.84
CA THR A 41 -0.83 -12.49 -12.95
C THR A 41 0.57 -12.18 -12.45
N HIS A 42 1.59 -12.64 -13.19
CA HIS A 42 2.97 -12.27 -12.90
C HIS A 42 3.17 -10.78 -12.97
N VAL A 43 3.90 -10.24 -11.98
CA VAL A 43 4.27 -8.82 -11.95
C VAL A 43 5.42 -8.60 -12.91
N THR A 44 5.25 -7.64 -13.83
CA THR A 44 6.31 -7.21 -14.75
C THR A 44 7.09 -6.01 -14.19
N ARG A 45 8.22 -5.65 -14.83
CA ARG A 45 9.00 -4.45 -14.49
C ARG A 45 8.15 -3.18 -14.62
N GLU A 46 7.37 -3.10 -15.69
CA GLU A 46 6.49 -1.98 -16.01
C GLU A 46 5.46 -1.79 -14.89
N GLN A 47 4.75 -2.85 -14.51
CA GLN A 47 3.75 -2.83 -13.45
C GLN A 47 4.35 -2.47 -12.09
N PHE A 48 5.48 -3.07 -11.73
CA PHE A 48 6.16 -2.76 -10.47
C PHE A 48 6.58 -1.30 -10.40
N TRP A 49 7.22 -0.79 -11.47
CA TRP A 49 7.66 0.58 -11.55
C TRP A 49 6.49 1.57 -11.53
N GLU A 50 5.45 1.34 -12.32
CA GLU A 50 4.26 2.18 -12.35
C GLU A 50 3.62 2.27 -10.96
N GLN A 51 3.42 1.15 -10.29
CA GLN A 51 2.87 1.14 -8.94
C GLN A 51 3.82 1.79 -7.92
N MET A 52 5.14 1.65 -8.08
CA MET A 52 6.11 2.36 -7.25
C MET A 52 5.96 3.87 -7.38
N VAL A 53 5.84 4.40 -8.60
CA VAL A 53 5.59 5.83 -8.85
C VAL A 53 4.26 6.24 -8.22
N CYS A 54 3.18 5.52 -8.50
CA CYS A 54 1.85 5.82 -8.00
C CYS A 54 1.81 5.86 -6.48
N MET A 55 2.35 4.84 -5.82
CA MET A 55 2.35 4.76 -4.36
C MET A 55 3.25 5.82 -3.71
N ARG A 56 4.36 6.19 -4.35
CA ARG A 56 5.19 7.30 -3.85
C ARG A 56 4.46 8.64 -3.91
N LEU A 57 3.63 8.84 -4.92
CA LEU A 57 2.84 10.06 -5.09
C LEU A 57 1.65 10.17 -4.11
N THR A 58 1.16 9.06 -3.53
CA THR A 58 0.09 9.10 -2.53
C THR A 58 0.52 9.69 -1.18
N THR A 59 1.82 9.90 -0.96
CA THR A 59 2.34 10.46 0.29
C THR A 59 1.87 11.89 0.47
N ARG A 60 1.06 12.14 1.53
CA ARG A 60 0.45 13.44 1.85
C ARG A 60 -0.44 14.02 0.73
N ALA A 61 -0.86 13.20 -0.23
CA ALA A 61 -1.78 13.60 -1.28
C ALA A 61 -3.13 12.91 -1.11
N ARG A 62 -4.20 13.59 -1.49
CA ARG A 62 -5.53 12.98 -1.60
C ARG A 62 -5.52 12.03 -2.80
N SER A 63 -5.83 10.77 -2.57
CA SER A 63 -5.80 9.69 -3.58
C SER A 63 -7.19 9.17 -3.96
N GLY A 64 -8.26 9.90 -3.62
CA GLY A 64 -9.62 9.51 -3.97
C GLY A 64 -9.94 9.69 -5.46
N PRO A 65 -11.02 9.04 -5.94
CA PRO A 65 -11.47 9.13 -7.33
C PRO A 65 -11.67 10.58 -7.81
N GLY A 66 -11.37 10.86 -9.10
CA GLY A 66 -11.51 12.18 -9.71
C GLY A 66 -10.47 13.21 -9.27
N GLY A 67 -9.57 12.89 -8.34
CA GLY A 67 -8.49 13.76 -7.91
C GLY A 67 -7.40 13.97 -8.97
N LYS A 68 -6.49 14.93 -8.73
CA LYS A 68 -5.35 15.16 -9.66
C LYS A 68 -4.46 13.92 -9.81
N LEU A 69 -4.25 13.21 -8.72
CA LEU A 69 -3.42 12.01 -8.71
C LEU A 69 -4.10 10.88 -9.49
N ASP A 70 -5.38 10.66 -9.25
CA ASP A 70 -6.18 9.66 -9.97
C ASP A 70 -6.16 9.93 -11.49
N ARG A 71 -6.44 11.17 -11.91
CA ARG A 71 -6.34 11.55 -13.33
C ARG A 71 -4.94 11.32 -13.92
N PHE A 72 -3.89 11.60 -13.15
CA PHE A 72 -2.51 11.35 -13.61
C PHE A 72 -2.23 9.86 -13.79
N GLN A 73 -2.70 9.03 -12.87
CA GLN A 73 -2.54 7.57 -12.94
C GLN A 73 -3.31 6.93 -14.10
N CYS A 74 -4.43 7.54 -14.48
CA CYS A 74 -5.27 7.06 -15.60
C CYS A 74 -4.80 7.54 -16.99
N LEU A 75 -3.72 8.34 -17.08
CA LEU A 75 -3.19 8.77 -18.40
C LEU A 75 -2.64 7.60 -19.20
N SER A 76 -2.99 7.55 -20.48
CA SER A 76 -2.50 6.54 -21.42
C SER A 76 -1.91 7.22 -22.66
N PRO A 77 -0.61 7.06 -22.96
CA PRO A 77 0.37 6.31 -22.16
C PRO A 77 0.67 6.98 -20.81
N PHE A 78 1.05 6.16 -19.80
CA PHE A 78 1.43 6.70 -18.49
C PHE A 78 2.70 7.58 -18.63
N PRO A 79 2.69 8.83 -18.14
CA PRO A 79 3.77 9.79 -18.43
C PRO A 79 5.14 9.40 -17.86
N LEU A 80 5.16 8.61 -16.76
CA LEU A 80 6.38 8.08 -16.16
C LEU A 80 6.51 6.56 -16.37
N ALA A 81 6.03 6.05 -17.52
CA ALA A 81 6.18 4.64 -17.88
C ALA A 81 7.65 4.22 -17.85
N TYR A 82 7.89 2.96 -17.49
CA TYR A 82 9.23 2.39 -17.32
C TYR A 82 10.15 2.70 -18.53
N ASP A 83 9.71 2.34 -19.74
CA ASP A 83 10.46 2.57 -20.97
C ASP A 83 10.76 4.05 -21.24
N THR A 84 9.82 4.93 -20.88
CA THR A 84 9.99 6.37 -21.05
C THR A 84 11.06 6.91 -20.13
N VAL A 85 11.07 6.50 -18.87
CA VAL A 85 12.10 6.88 -17.88
C VAL A 85 13.45 6.26 -18.22
N CYS A 86 13.47 5.01 -18.71
CA CYS A 86 14.69 4.29 -19.10
C CYS A 86 15.49 5.06 -20.15
N ARG A 87 14.82 5.67 -21.13
CA ARG A 87 15.45 6.42 -22.26
C ARG A 87 15.99 7.79 -21.86
N GLN A 88 15.71 8.27 -20.64
CA GLN A 88 16.13 9.62 -20.24
C GLN A 88 17.61 9.65 -19.79
N GLN A 89 18.37 10.62 -20.27
CA GLN A 89 19.73 10.88 -19.80
C GLN A 89 19.74 11.43 -18.38
N SER A 90 18.80 12.33 -18.05
CA SER A 90 18.63 12.89 -16.71
C SER A 90 17.25 12.49 -16.18
N ARG A 91 17.16 11.32 -15.54
CA ARG A 91 15.90 10.78 -15.01
C ARG A 91 15.25 11.67 -13.98
N GLU A 92 16.03 12.20 -13.03
CA GLU A 92 15.51 13.10 -12.00
C GLU A 92 14.87 14.36 -12.61
N ALA A 93 15.57 15.01 -13.55
CA ALA A 93 15.05 16.23 -14.18
C ALA A 93 13.79 15.94 -14.99
N PHE A 94 13.75 14.80 -15.70
CA PHE A 94 12.56 14.38 -16.45
C PHE A 94 11.37 14.11 -15.52
N ILE A 95 11.55 13.30 -14.46
CA ILE A 95 10.50 12.99 -13.49
C ILE A 95 9.98 14.29 -12.86
N ARG A 96 10.88 15.17 -12.41
CA ARG A 96 10.52 16.46 -11.81
C ARG A 96 9.71 17.36 -12.76
N SER A 97 10.12 17.46 -14.01
CA SER A 97 9.39 18.21 -15.05
C SER A 97 8.00 17.63 -15.27
N THR A 98 7.88 16.30 -15.41
CA THR A 98 6.61 15.61 -15.59
C THR A 98 5.67 15.84 -14.40
N LEU A 99 6.15 15.67 -13.16
CA LEU A 99 5.36 15.92 -11.95
C LEU A 99 4.90 17.39 -11.86
N SER A 100 5.73 18.32 -12.32
CA SER A 100 5.41 19.75 -12.31
C SER A 100 4.34 20.08 -13.37
N THR A 101 4.47 19.55 -14.57
CA THR A 101 3.50 19.73 -15.66
C THR A 101 2.11 19.24 -15.26
N HIS A 102 2.03 18.08 -14.61
CA HIS A 102 0.75 17.51 -14.15
C HIS A 102 0.31 17.97 -12.77
N GLN A 103 1.12 18.81 -12.10
CA GLN A 103 0.84 19.35 -10.76
C GLN A 103 0.57 18.26 -9.69
N VAL A 104 1.26 17.12 -9.79
CA VAL A 104 1.17 16.01 -8.83
C VAL A 104 2.42 15.93 -7.96
N GLY A 105 2.28 15.33 -6.76
CA GLY A 105 3.34 15.25 -5.76
C GLY A 105 3.47 16.52 -4.91
N THR A 106 3.54 16.33 -3.60
CA THR A 106 3.62 17.41 -2.59
C THR A 106 5.02 18.03 -2.49
N ASP A 107 6.05 17.20 -2.62
CA ASP A 107 7.47 17.60 -2.64
C ASP A 107 8.13 17.00 -3.89
N ARG A 108 7.97 17.69 -5.02
CA ARG A 108 8.41 17.18 -6.33
C ARG A 108 9.91 17.02 -6.43
N ILE A 109 10.69 17.87 -5.75
CA ILE A 109 12.16 17.79 -5.73
C ILE A 109 12.60 16.51 -5.03
N LYS A 110 12.08 16.26 -3.83
CA LYS A 110 12.39 15.06 -3.06
C LYS A 110 11.88 13.80 -3.78
N ILE A 111 10.63 13.81 -4.26
CA ILE A 111 10.01 12.66 -4.93
C ILE A 111 10.77 12.31 -6.21
N SER A 112 11.16 13.29 -7.03
CA SER A 112 11.89 13.02 -8.28
C SER A 112 13.26 12.42 -8.06
N ARG A 113 13.98 12.88 -7.03
CA ARG A 113 15.26 12.31 -6.62
C ARG A 113 15.09 10.88 -6.14
N GLU A 114 14.19 10.62 -5.19
CA GLU A 114 13.94 9.28 -4.65
C GLU A 114 13.51 8.28 -5.75
N LEU A 115 12.64 8.69 -6.68
CA LEU A 115 12.24 7.84 -7.80
C LEU A 115 13.39 7.58 -8.77
N ALA A 116 14.24 8.57 -9.06
CA ALA A 116 15.41 8.39 -9.91
C ALA A 116 16.44 7.45 -9.27
N ASP A 117 16.68 7.59 -7.97
CA ASP A 117 17.56 6.71 -7.20
C ASP A 117 17.02 5.27 -7.15
N ASN A 118 15.72 5.10 -6.92
CA ASN A 118 15.07 3.79 -6.93
C ASN A 118 15.13 3.14 -8.33
N PHE A 119 14.93 3.92 -9.39
CA PHE A 119 15.07 3.42 -10.75
C PHE A 119 16.50 2.93 -11.01
N ALA A 120 17.51 3.70 -10.58
CA ALA A 120 18.92 3.32 -10.73
C ALA A 120 19.23 2.02 -9.96
N ARG A 121 18.75 1.87 -8.72
CA ARG A 121 18.91 0.63 -7.93
C ARG A 121 18.27 -0.57 -8.61
N LEU A 122 17.05 -0.39 -9.16
CA LEU A 122 16.36 -1.45 -9.91
C LEU A 122 17.17 -1.89 -11.12
N GLU A 123 17.70 -0.94 -11.92
CA GLU A 123 18.52 -1.24 -13.12
C GLU A 123 19.88 -1.85 -12.78
N ASP A 124 20.49 -1.46 -11.66
CA ASP A 124 21.78 -1.96 -11.23
C ASP A 124 21.70 -3.44 -10.82
N ARG A 125 20.80 -3.78 -9.88
CA ARG A 125 20.80 -5.13 -9.29
C ARG A 125 19.48 -5.61 -8.70
N GLU A 126 18.51 -4.74 -8.45
CA GLU A 126 17.34 -5.12 -7.62
C GLU A 126 16.21 -5.79 -8.42
N TRP A 127 16.17 -5.70 -9.76
CA TRP A 127 15.11 -6.33 -10.56
C TRP A 127 14.92 -7.82 -10.30
N PRO A 128 15.97 -8.65 -10.26
CA PRO A 128 15.79 -10.09 -10.04
C PRO A 128 15.10 -10.37 -8.70
N ARG A 129 15.52 -9.68 -7.63
CA ARG A 129 14.98 -9.89 -6.29
C ARG A 129 13.58 -9.31 -6.13
N ALA A 130 13.33 -8.12 -6.64
CA ALA A 130 12.01 -7.48 -6.60
C ALA A 130 10.94 -8.35 -7.29
N LEU A 131 11.24 -8.84 -8.51
CA LEU A 131 10.31 -9.68 -9.26
C LEU A 131 10.19 -11.08 -8.67
N GLU A 132 11.26 -11.67 -8.16
CA GLU A 132 11.21 -12.96 -7.45
C GLU A 132 10.23 -12.90 -6.27
N LEU A 133 10.40 -11.91 -5.39
CA LEU A 133 9.55 -11.75 -4.21
C LEU A 133 8.08 -11.50 -4.58
N CYS A 134 7.82 -10.63 -5.56
CA CYS A 134 6.48 -10.38 -6.05
C CYS A 134 5.87 -11.66 -6.66
N ASN A 135 6.58 -12.32 -7.56
CA ASN A 135 6.04 -13.44 -8.31
C ASN A 135 5.91 -14.71 -7.48
N ARG A 136 6.66 -14.85 -6.39
CA ARG A 136 6.40 -15.90 -5.39
C ARG A 136 5.00 -15.80 -4.77
N LEU A 137 4.48 -14.56 -4.61
CA LEU A 137 3.12 -14.31 -4.11
C LEU A 137 2.02 -14.46 -5.18
N THR A 138 2.39 -14.59 -6.46
CA THR A 138 1.41 -14.88 -7.54
C THR A 138 1.18 -16.37 -7.75
N ILE A 139 2.16 -17.21 -7.47
CA ILE A 139 2.10 -18.67 -7.68
C ILE A 139 1.29 -19.36 -6.58
N ARG A 140 1.39 -18.86 -5.35
CA ARG A 140 0.64 -19.36 -4.19
C ARG A 140 0.10 -18.18 -3.40
N LEU A 141 -1.08 -18.36 -2.82
CA LEU A 141 -1.57 -17.41 -1.83
C LEU A 141 -0.48 -17.21 -0.77
N GLY A 142 0.02 -15.98 -0.63
CA GLY A 142 1.08 -15.64 0.29
C GLY A 142 0.70 -16.02 1.72
N THR A 143 1.69 -16.48 2.50
CA THR A 143 1.56 -16.50 3.95
C THR A 143 1.87 -15.10 4.47
N ARG A 144 1.53 -14.85 5.73
CA ARG A 144 1.86 -13.58 6.38
C ARG A 144 3.36 -13.29 6.37
N GLU A 145 4.19 -14.32 6.56
CA GLU A 145 5.65 -14.23 6.56
C GLU A 145 6.20 -13.85 5.18
N THR A 146 5.65 -14.44 4.11
CA THR A 146 6.10 -14.13 2.74
C THR A 146 5.68 -12.73 2.29
N GLU A 147 4.50 -12.26 2.73
CA GLU A 147 4.07 -10.88 2.49
C GLU A 147 4.94 -9.87 3.27
N ALA A 148 5.27 -10.19 4.54
CA ALA A 148 6.15 -9.36 5.37
C ALA A 148 7.57 -9.29 4.80
N GLU A 149 8.10 -10.39 4.23
CA GLU A 149 9.41 -10.41 3.58
C GLU A 149 9.46 -9.42 2.40
N LEU A 150 8.44 -9.39 1.54
CA LEU A 150 8.36 -8.43 0.45
C LEU A 150 8.24 -6.98 0.97
N ALA A 151 7.39 -6.74 1.97
CA ALA A 151 7.23 -5.41 2.55
C ALA A 151 8.51 -4.91 3.22
N ASP A 152 9.21 -5.76 3.97
CA ASP A 152 10.48 -5.42 4.61
C ASP A 152 11.58 -5.18 3.57
N TYR A 153 11.67 -6.00 2.52
CA TYR A 153 12.58 -5.76 1.40
C TYR A 153 12.35 -4.39 0.76
N ILE A 154 11.11 -4.03 0.45
CA ILE A 154 10.78 -2.73 -0.13
C ILE A 154 11.19 -1.58 0.81
N ASN A 155 10.91 -1.73 2.11
CA ASN A 155 11.25 -0.72 3.13
C ASN A 155 12.77 -0.50 3.25
N ASP A 156 13.55 -1.57 3.13
CA ASP A 156 15.00 -1.52 3.35
C ASP A 156 15.76 -1.11 2.08
N THR A 157 15.16 -1.33 0.90
CA THR A 157 15.83 -1.13 -0.38
C THR A 157 15.52 0.21 -1.02
N PHE A 158 14.26 0.69 -0.92
CA PHE A 158 13.80 1.82 -1.74
C PHE A 158 13.58 3.10 -0.93
N GLU A 159 14.12 4.20 -1.45
CA GLU A 159 13.96 5.53 -0.87
C GLU A 159 12.48 5.98 -0.90
N GLY A 160 12.02 6.56 0.21
CA GLY A 160 10.65 7.05 0.34
C GLY A 160 9.60 5.97 0.66
N PHE A 161 10.04 4.71 0.86
CA PHE A 161 9.19 3.58 1.23
C PHE A 161 9.42 3.16 2.68
N GLY A 162 8.95 3.97 3.63
CA GLY A 162 8.88 3.57 5.04
C GLY A 162 7.79 2.53 5.31
N PRO A 163 7.53 2.15 6.59
CA PRO A 163 6.66 1.03 6.95
C PRO A 163 5.27 1.03 6.28
N LYS A 164 4.66 2.20 6.11
CA LYS A 164 3.36 2.33 5.43
C LYS A 164 3.47 2.11 3.92
N GLN A 165 4.42 2.79 3.25
CA GLN A 165 4.50 2.77 1.79
C GLN A 165 5.02 1.44 1.24
N SER A 166 5.88 0.75 2.01
CA SER A 166 6.36 -0.59 1.67
C SER A 166 5.24 -1.64 1.67
N ARG A 167 4.13 -1.39 2.34
CA ARG A 167 2.94 -2.24 2.35
C ARG A 167 1.91 -1.80 1.32
N ASN A 168 1.88 -0.50 1.03
CA ASN A 168 0.97 0.05 0.03
C ASN A 168 1.30 -0.45 -1.38
N LEU A 169 2.59 -0.53 -1.73
CA LEU A 169 3.03 -0.99 -3.06
C LEU A 169 2.59 -2.44 -3.36
N PRO A 170 2.89 -3.47 -2.56
CA PRO A 170 2.45 -4.82 -2.84
C PRO A 170 0.92 -4.98 -2.73
N GLN A 171 0.25 -4.22 -1.88
CA GLN A 171 -1.21 -4.22 -1.83
C GLN A 171 -1.81 -3.66 -3.13
N ALA A 172 -1.25 -2.58 -3.68
CA ALA A 172 -1.67 -2.01 -4.96
C ALA A 172 -1.39 -2.93 -6.15
N LEU A 173 -0.38 -3.79 -6.05
CA LEU A 173 -0.11 -4.87 -7.02
C LEU A 173 -1.07 -6.08 -6.85
N GLY A 174 -1.97 -6.06 -5.86
CA GLY A 174 -2.89 -7.18 -5.59
C GLY A 174 -2.23 -8.38 -4.90
N LEU A 175 -1.02 -8.22 -4.35
CA LEU A 175 -0.23 -9.34 -3.84
C LEU A 175 -0.54 -9.71 -2.39
N THR A 176 -0.94 -8.74 -1.55
CA THR A 176 -1.02 -8.93 -0.10
C THR A 176 -2.47 -8.95 0.42
N ARG A 177 -2.67 -9.75 1.46
CA ARG A 177 -3.92 -9.90 2.22
C ARG A 177 -3.74 -9.44 3.67
N PHE A 178 -2.56 -9.69 4.24
CA PHE A 178 -2.23 -9.46 5.65
C PHE A 178 -1.45 -8.16 5.85
N GLU A 179 -0.49 -7.87 4.98
CA GLU A 179 0.35 -6.67 5.04
C GLU A 179 -0.39 -5.48 4.43
N ILE A 180 -0.93 -4.60 5.28
CA ILE A 180 -1.71 -3.42 4.88
C ILE A 180 -1.01 -2.11 5.23
N PRO A 181 -1.27 -1.01 4.50
CA PRO A 181 -0.80 0.32 4.87
C PRO A 181 -1.64 0.88 6.02
N ILE A 182 -1.07 0.94 7.24
CA ILE A 182 -1.73 1.62 8.37
C ILE A 182 -1.57 3.13 8.17
N ASP A 183 -2.54 3.76 7.53
CA ASP A 183 -2.55 5.18 7.23
C ASP A 183 -3.36 5.98 8.29
N ILE A 184 -3.55 7.27 8.02
CA ILE A 184 -4.30 8.15 8.93
C ILE A 184 -5.76 7.70 9.11
N ARG A 185 -6.37 7.05 8.09
CA ARG A 185 -7.75 6.57 8.15
C ARG A 185 -7.86 5.35 9.04
N VAL A 186 -6.96 4.38 8.85
CA VAL A 186 -6.86 3.20 9.73
C VAL A 186 -6.55 3.63 11.16
N THR A 187 -5.59 4.56 11.34
CA THR A 187 -5.25 5.11 12.65
C THR A 187 -6.45 5.77 13.33
N LYS A 188 -7.20 6.57 12.59
CA LYS A 188 -8.40 7.23 13.11
C LYS A 188 -9.47 6.21 13.49
N TRP A 189 -9.74 5.24 12.63
CA TRP A 189 -10.72 4.19 12.93
C TRP A 189 -10.33 3.38 14.18
N LEU A 190 -9.07 2.98 14.29
CA LEU A 190 -8.55 2.26 15.46
C LEU A 190 -8.74 3.08 16.75
N ASN A 191 -8.48 4.39 16.74
CA ASN A 191 -8.57 5.24 17.91
C ASN A 191 -9.99 5.66 18.28
N ASP A 192 -10.79 6.04 17.28
CA ASP A 192 -12.05 6.76 17.52
C ASP A 192 -13.26 5.83 17.47
N GLU A 193 -13.26 4.83 16.58
CA GLU A 193 -14.40 3.94 16.36
C GLU A 193 -14.20 2.58 17.03
N PHE A 194 -13.04 1.95 16.82
CA PHE A 194 -12.69 0.67 17.43
C PHE A 194 -12.24 0.80 18.89
N GLN A 195 -11.82 2.00 19.33
CA GLN A 195 -11.31 2.29 20.68
C GLN A 195 -10.15 1.37 21.09
N PHE A 196 -9.13 1.31 20.25
CA PHE A 196 -7.94 0.50 20.50
C PHE A 196 -7.36 0.79 21.90
N PRO A 197 -6.86 -0.20 22.66
CA PRO A 197 -6.53 -0.06 24.09
C PRO A 197 -5.46 1.01 24.39
N PHE A 198 -4.77 1.50 23.38
CA PHE A 198 -3.86 2.64 23.49
C PHE A 198 -3.86 3.44 22.19
N LYS A 199 -3.46 4.72 22.29
CA LYS A 199 -3.51 5.63 21.15
C LYS A 199 -2.45 5.27 20.08
N VAL A 200 -2.93 4.89 18.88
CA VAL A 200 -2.07 4.70 17.72
C VAL A 200 -1.78 6.05 17.07
N THR A 201 -0.52 6.39 16.87
CA THR A 201 -0.12 7.68 16.28
C THR A 201 0.73 7.49 15.02
N PRO A 202 0.62 8.38 14.01
CA PRO A 202 1.45 8.32 12.81
C PRO A 202 2.95 8.39 13.10
N ALA A 203 3.36 9.12 14.16
CA ALA A 203 4.75 9.21 14.56
C ALA A 203 5.29 7.86 15.09
N ALA A 204 4.52 7.16 15.93
CA ALA A 204 4.89 5.84 16.44
C ALA A 204 4.92 4.78 15.32
N LEU A 205 4.04 4.89 14.33
CA LEU A 205 4.01 3.99 13.16
C LEU A 205 5.24 4.13 12.23
N SER A 206 6.10 5.13 12.42
CA SER A 206 7.39 5.18 11.73
C SER A 206 8.40 4.18 12.28
N ASP A 207 8.22 3.71 13.51
CA ASP A 207 8.97 2.59 14.06
C ASP A 207 8.44 1.24 13.54
N ARG A 208 9.33 0.42 12.97
CA ARG A 208 8.96 -0.87 12.36
C ARG A 208 8.39 -1.87 13.36
N HIS A 209 8.92 -1.91 14.58
CA HIS A 209 8.45 -2.86 15.60
C HIS A 209 7.07 -2.49 16.09
N TYR A 210 6.85 -1.20 16.33
CA TYR A 210 5.53 -0.70 16.69
C TYR A 210 4.51 -0.93 15.57
N TYR A 211 4.91 -0.69 14.31
CA TYR A 211 4.05 -0.96 13.16
C TYR A 211 3.62 -2.43 13.09
N LYS A 212 4.58 -3.36 13.25
CA LYS A 212 4.30 -4.81 13.28
C LYS A 212 3.38 -5.18 14.43
N LEU A 213 3.56 -4.58 15.60
CA LEU A 213 2.68 -4.81 16.76
C LEU A 213 1.22 -4.45 16.44
N ILE A 214 0.98 -3.28 15.84
CA ILE A 214 -0.38 -2.86 15.47
C ILE A 214 -0.95 -3.76 14.38
N LEU A 215 -0.13 -4.11 13.39
CA LEU A 215 -0.54 -5.01 12.32
C LEU A 215 -0.88 -6.41 12.84
N ASP A 216 -0.15 -6.91 13.85
CA ASP A 216 -0.46 -8.18 14.53
C ASP A 216 -1.85 -8.16 15.17
N ALA A 217 -2.19 -7.08 15.85
CA ALA A 217 -3.52 -6.89 16.42
C ALA A 217 -4.61 -6.89 15.34
N VAL A 218 -4.39 -6.16 14.25
CA VAL A 218 -5.34 -6.10 13.12
C VAL A 218 -5.50 -7.47 12.45
N CYS A 219 -4.41 -8.21 12.24
CA CYS A 219 -4.46 -9.56 11.69
C CYS A 219 -5.25 -10.51 12.60
N LYS A 220 -5.02 -10.47 13.92
CA LYS A 220 -5.76 -11.28 14.89
C LYS A 220 -7.25 -10.94 14.89
N LEU A 221 -7.57 -9.64 14.90
CA LEU A 221 -8.94 -9.15 14.85
C LEU A 221 -9.67 -9.64 13.59
N CYS A 222 -9.03 -9.51 12.43
CA CYS A 222 -9.59 -9.96 11.16
C CYS A 222 -9.81 -11.49 11.13
N ALA A 223 -8.85 -12.27 11.64
CA ALA A 223 -8.97 -13.72 11.73
C ALA A 223 -10.18 -14.17 12.57
N GLU A 224 -10.44 -13.47 13.68
CA GLU A 224 -11.59 -13.73 14.55
C GLU A 224 -12.93 -13.27 13.94
N CYS A 225 -12.89 -12.52 12.83
CA CYS A 225 -14.06 -12.04 12.09
C CYS A 225 -14.22 -12.71 10.72
N ASP A 226 -13.46 -13.77 10.42
CA ASP A 226 -13.44 -14.48 9.13
C ASP A 226 -13.20 -13.54 7.94
N THR A 227 -12.26 -12.60 8.09
CA THR A 227 -11.91 -11.62 7.06
C THR A 227 -10.40 -11.42 6.96
N TYR A 228 -9.96 -10.60 6.02
CA TYR A 228 -8.56 -10.27 5.84
C TYR A 228 -8.29 -8.77 6.09
N PRO A 229 -7.10 -8.42 6.60
CA PRO A 229 -6.71 -7.02 6.79
C PRO A 229 -6.91 -6.13 5.56
N CYS A 230 -6.62 -6.60 4.35
CA CYS A 230 -6.80 -5.82 3.12
C CYS A 230 -8.27 -5.44 2.86
N VAL A 231 -9.22 -6.29 3.25
CA VAL A 231 -10.66 -6.03 3.12
C VAL A 231 -11.11 -5.01 4.17
N LEU A 232 -10.63 -5.16 5.41
CA LEU A 232 -10.90 -4.20 6.47
C LEU A 232 -10.32 -2.81 6.13
N ASP A 233 -9.08 -2.75 5.63
CA ASP A 233 -8.47 -1.50 5.16
C ASP A 233 -9.32 -0.82 4.08
N ALA A 234 -9.79 -1.57 3.08
CA ALA A 234 -10.66 -1.06 2.04
C ALA A 234 -12.00 -0.54 2.58
N ALA A 235 -12.59 -1.24 3.55
CA ALA A 235 -13.84 -0.82 4.18
C ALA A 235 -13.66 0.48 4.99
N ILE A 236 -12.56 0.59 5.75
CA ILE A 236 -12.21 1.81 6.49
C ILE A 236 -11.98 2.97 5.52
N PHE A 237 -11.24 2.73 4.44
CA PHE A 237 -10.99 3.74 3.41
C PHE A 237 -12.31 4.25 2.83
N SER A 238 -13.18 3.34 2.37
CA SER A 238 -14.47 3.67 1.76
C SER A 238 -15.42 4.40 2.72
N ALA A 239 -15.36 4.09 4.02
CA ALA A 239 -16.19 4.75 5.04
C ALA A 239 -15.78 6.22 5.27
N GLN A 240 -14.51 6.56 5.06
CA GLN A 240 -13.96 7.89 5.34
C GLN A 240 -13.75 8.74 4.07
N ASP A 241 -13.83 8.16 2.89
CA ASP A 241 -13.82 8.90 1.64
C ASP A 241 -15.27 9.27 1.27
N LYS A 242 -15.60 10.57 1.34
CA LYS A 242 -16.98 11.05 1.10
C LYS A 242 -17.40 10.95 -0.36
N ASP A 243 -16.47 10.61 -1.25
CA ASP A 243 -16.67 10.52 -2.70
C ASP A 243 -16.47 9.07 -3.22
N ALA A 244 -16.47 8.05 -2.31
CA ALA A 244 -16.31 6.63 -2.64
C ALA A 244 -17.64 5.94 -2.94
#